data_aa4769e6a949cff2182967d43d7f5a52
#
_entry.id   aa4769e6a949cff2182967d43d7f5a52
#
_cell.length_a   1.000
_cell.length_b   1.000
_cell.length_c   1.000
_cell.angle_alpha   90.00
_cell.angle_beta   90.00
_cell.angle_gamma   90.00
#
_symmetry.space_group_name_H-M   'P 1'
#
loop_
_entity.id
_entity.type
_entity.pdbx_description
1 polymer ?
#
loop_
_entity_poly.entity_id
_entity_poly.type
_entity_poly.pdbx_seq_one_letter_code
_entity_poly.pdbx_strand_id
1 'polypeptide(L)'
;HTQHPDPQAFWRTLLERMEIVITEVTAERAVGRMPVAGNTQPMGLLHGGASVVLAESLGSIAAAIHAGPGRTAVGTEINATHHRSARTGYAHAVATAIHLGGTSATYEIVVSDDDGARLCTARLSCRLLEIRS
;
A
#
# COMPACT_ATOMS: atom_id res chain seq x y z
N HIS A 1 10.65 2.90 -25.07
CA HIS A 1 9.63 2.82 -24.15
C HIS A 1 9.88 3.49 -22.80
N THR A 2 8.86 4.02 -22.25
CA THR A 2 8.97 4.80 -21.04
C THR A 2 9.03 3.92 -19.80
N GLN A 3 9.81 4.36 -18.82
CA GLN A 3 9.86 3.74 -17.52
C GLN A 3 9.07 4.54 -16.49
N HIS A 4 8.48 5.66 -16.92
CA HIS A 4 7.65 6.47 -16.06
C HIS A 4 6.20 6.02 -16.19
N PRO A 5 5.47 5.95 -15.08
CA PRO A 5 4.05 5.65 -15.16
C PRO A 5 3.34 6.68 -16.02
N ASP A 6 2.45 6.21 -16.88
CA ASP A 6 1.52 7.07 -17.57
C ASP A 6 0.66 7.77 -16.51
N PRO A 7 0.45 9.10 -16.59
CA PRO A 7 -0.45 9.77 -15.66
C PRO A 7 -1.84 9.15 -15.58
N GLN A 8 -2.25 8.43 -16.64
CA GLN A 8 -3.52 7.73 -16.64
C GLN A 8 -3.41 6.30 -16.14
N ALA A 9 -2.23 5.87 -15.67
CA ALA A 9 -2.04 4.52 -15.18
C ALA A 9 -2.94 4.20 -13.98
N PHE A 10 -3.36 5.21 -13.20
CA PHE A 10 -4.31 5.01 -12.11
C PHE A 10 -5.75 4.89 -12.58
N TRP A 11 -6.05 5.24 -13.83
CA TRP A 11 -7.39 5.15 -14.37
C TRP A 11 -7.82 3.69 -14.41
N ARG A 12 -8.95 3.38 -13.79
CA ARG A 12 -9.50 2.03 -13.69
C ARG A 12 -8.60 1.04 -12.94
N THR A 13 -7.60 1.52 -12.25
CA THR A 13 -6.83 0.65 -11.37
C THR A 13 -7.61 0.42 -10.08
N LEU A 14 -7.16 -0.56 -9.31
CA LEU A 14 -7.76 -0.86 -8.02
C LEU A 14 -7.63 0.33 -7.05
N LEU A 15 -6.52 1.07 -7.11
CA LEU A 15 -6.32 2.24 -6.27
C LEU A 15 -7.40 3.29 -6.51
N GLU A 16 -7.70 3.55 -7.78
CA GLU A 16 -8.76 4.51 -8.12
C GLU A 16 -10.12 4.02 -7.63
N ARG A 17 -10.42 2.75 -7.86
CA ARG A 17 -11.72 2.18 -7.48
C ARG A 17 -11.96 2.23 -5.99
N MET A 18 -10.92 2.03 -5.19
CA MET A 18 -11.00 2.06 -3.74
C MET A 18 -10.76 3.44 -3.17
N GLU A 19 -10.49 4.43 -4.04
CA GLU A 19 -10.22 5.82 -3.68
C GLU A 19 -9.02 5.95 -2.75
N ILE A 20 -7.99 5.14 -2.99
CA ILE A 20 -6.74 5.22 -2.26
C ILE A 20 -5.98 6.46 -2.71
N VAL A 21 -5.61 7.31 -1.75
CA VAL A 21 -4.83 8.52 -2.00
C VAL A 21 -3.49 8.36 -1.29
N ILE A 22 -2.40 8.53 -2.05
CA ILE A 22 -1.05 8.47 -1.51
C ILE A 22 -0.59 9.90 -1.30
N THR A 23 -0.27 10.25 -0.04
CA THR A 23 0.04 11.62 0.33
C THR A 23 1.53 11.88 0.51
N GLU A 24 2.32 10.84 0.68
CA GLU A 24 3.76 10.96 0.84
C GLU A 24 4.40 9.65 0.44
N VAL A 25 5.51 9.70 -0.32
CA VAL A 25 6.25 8.47 -0.62
C VAL A 25 7.74 8.75 -0.81
N THR A 26 8.54 7.96 -0.10
CA THR A 26 9.98 7.84 -0.30
C THR A 26 10.30 6.34 -0.27
N ALA A 27 11.55 5.96 -0.52
CA ALA A 27 11.96 4.56 -0.41
C ALA A 27 11.75 4.04 1.02
N GLU A 28 11.94 4.89 2.02
CA GLU A 28 11.87 4.51 3.43
C GLU A 28 10.48 4.57 4.02
N ARG A 29 9.58 5.38 3.43
CA ARG A 29 8.28 5.66 4.04
C ARG A 29 7.25 6.04 3.00
N ALA A 30 6.06 5.48 3.12
CA ALA A 30 4.92 5.87 2.31
C ALA A 30 3.70 6.06 3.20
N VAL A 31 2.89 7.09 2.90
CA VAL A 31 1.70 7.42 3.66
C VAL A 31 0.52 7.55 2.70
N GLY A 32 -0.62 7.02 3.09
CA GLY A 32 -1.82 7.12 2.28
C GLY A 32 -3.07 6.88 3.11
N ARG A 33 -4.21 7.01 2.47
CA ARG A 33 -5.50 6.79 3.12
C ARG A 33 -6.52 6.28 2.12
N MET A 34 -7.61 5.77 2.66
CA MET A 34 -8.69 5.17 1.89
C MET A 34 -9.99 5.40 2.66
N PRO A 35 -11.07 5.82 2.01
CA PRO A 35 -12.35 5.95 2.71
C PRO A 35 -12.86 4.57 3.13
N VAL A 36 -13.52 4.50 4.27
CA VAL A 36 -14.21 3.27 4.69
C VAL A 36 -15.41 3.04 3.78
N ALA A 37 -16.19 4.10 3.49
CA ALA A 37 -17.33 4.00 2.59
C ALA A 37 -16.90 3.47 1.22
N GLY A 38 -17.62 2.48 0.72
CA GLY A 38 -17.31 1.82 -0.55
C GLY A 38 -16.28 0.70 -0.43
N ASN A 39 -15.66 0.54 0.73
CA ASN A 39 -14.64 -0.49 0.97
C ASN A 39 -15.04 -1.39 2.14
N THR A 40 -16.34 -1.59 2.34
CA THR A 40 -16.86 -2.37 3.46
C THR A 40 -17.25 -3.77 3.03
N GLN A 41 -17.35 -4.65 4.02
CA GLN A 41 -17.99 -5.95 3.88
C GLN A 41 -19.50 -5.79 4.14
N PRO A 42 -20.33 -6.85 3.94
CA PRO A 42 -21.81 -6.70 3.97
C PRO A 42 -22.40 -6.18 5.27
N MET A 43 -21.70 -6.26 6.39
CA MET A 43 -22.18 -5.74 7.68
C MET A 43 -21.83 -4.28 7.92
N GLY A 44 -21.25 -3.59 6.92
CA GLY A 44 -20.91 -2.19 7.03
C GLY A 44 -19.57 -1.89 7.70
N LEU A 45 -18.78 -2.92 7.97
CA LEU A 45 -17.44 -2.75 8.54
C LEU A 45 -16.41 -2.71 7.42
N LEU A 46 -15.32 -2.00 7.64
CA LEU A 46 -14.20 -1.99 6.71
C LEU A 46 -13.79 -3.42 6.38
N HIS A 47 -13.71 -3.74 5.09
CA HIS A 47 -13.29 -5.05 4.64
C HIS A 47 -11.80 -5.25 4.96
N GLY A 48 -11.45 -6.36 5.62
CA GLY A 48 -10.05 -6.64 5.94
C GLY A 48 -9.17 -6.70 4.71
N GLY A 49 -9.67 -7.26 3.61
CA GLY A 49 -8.95 -7.28 2.34
C GLY A 49 -8.68 -5.88 1.80
N ALA A 50 -9.55 -4.90 2.06
CA ALA A 50 -9.31 -3.53 1.64
C ALA A 50 -8.10 -2.93 2.39
N SER A 51 -7.97 -3.20 3.69
CA SER A 51 -6.78 -2.79 4.44
C SER A 51 -5.52 -3.41 3.87
N VAL A 52 -5.58 -4.66 3.44
CA VAL A 52 -4.43 -5.36 2.83
C VAL A 52 -4.05 -4.71 1.50
N VAL A 53 -5.05 -4.34 0.67
CA VAL A 53 -4.77 -3.64 -0.60
C VAL A 53 -4.09 -2.31 -0.33
N LEU A 54 -4.58 -1.54 0.63
CA LEU A 54 -3.98 -0.26 1.01
C LEU A 54 -2.52 -0.46 1.45
N ALA A 55 -2.29 -1.44 2.33
CA ALA A 55 -0.96 -1.74 2.83
C ALA A 55 -0.01 -2.16 1.71
N GLU A 56 -0.44 -3.08 0.85
CA GLU A 56 0.38 -3.56 -0.24
C GLU A 56 0.69 -2.46 -1.25
N SER A 57 -0.29 -1.60 -1.53
CA SER A 57 -0.12 -0.50 -2.47
C SER A 57 0.96 0.47 -2.00
N LEU A 58 0.95 0.84 -0.72
CA LEU A 58 1.95 1.75 -0.18
C LEU A 58 3.34 1.13 -0.17
N GLY A 59 3.45 -0.10 0.29
CA GLY A 59 4.75 -0.77 0.35
C GLY A 59 5.34 -1.00 -1.04
N SER A 60 4.51 -1.38 -2.00
CA SER A 60 4.98 -1.62 -3.38
C SER A 60 5.48 -0.35 -4.04
N ILE A 61 4.81 0.76 -3.81
CA ILE A 61 5.23 2.05 -4.40
C ILE A 61 6.56 2.50 -3.78
N ALA A 62 6.71 2.39 -2.46
CA ALA A 62 7.98 2.71 -1.81
C ALA A 62 9.10 1.81 -2.31
N ALA A 63 8.82 0.51 -2.46
CA ALA A 63 9.80 -0.45 -2.97
C ALA A 63 10.22 -0.13 -4.41
N ALA A 64 9.28 0.33 -5.25
CA ALA A 64 9.58 0.73 -6.61
C ALA A 64 10.52 1.93 -6.64
N ILE A 65 10.34 2.89 -5.73
CA ILE A 65 11.25 4.03 -5.60
C ILE A 65 12.63 3.56 -5.16
N HIS A 66 12.69 2.64 -4.19
CA HIS A 66 13.96 2.05 -3.77
C HIS A 66 14.67 1.34 -4.92
N ALA A 67 13.91 0.62 -5.74
CA ALA A 67 14.48 -0.10 -6.89
C ALA A 67 15.20 0.85 -7.85
N GLY A 68 14.64 2.05 -8.06
CA GLY A 68 15.25 3.07 -8.88
C GLY A 68 14.98 2.91 -10.37
N PRO A 69 15.58 3.78 -11.20
CA PRO A 69 15.35 3.77 -12.65
C PRO A 69 15.70 2.43 -13.28
N GLY A 70 14.89 2.00 -14.22
CA GLY A 70 15.09 0.74 -14.95
C GLY A 70 14.70 -0.50 -14.18
N ARG A 71 14.16 -0.34 -12.98
CA ARG A 71 13.75 -1.46 -12.14
C ARG A 71 12.36 -1.21 -11.57
N THR A 72 11.72 -2.26 -11.11
CA THR A 72 10.42 -2.19 -10.46
C THR A 72 10.37 -3.17 -9.28
N ALA A 73 9.30 -3.13 -8.55
CA ALA A 73 9.08 -4.03 -7.42
C ALA A 73 7.78 -4.78 -7.61
N VAL A 74 7.76 -6.05 -7.23
CA VAL A 74 6.55 -6.85 -7.18
C VAL A 74 6.41 -7.44 -5.78
N GLY A 75 5.20 -7.39 -5.23
CA GLY A 75 4.91 -8.00 -3.94
C GLY A 75 4.98 -9.52 -4.06
N THR A 76 5.73 -10.16 -3.18
CA THR A 76 5.88 -11.62 -3.17
C THR A 76 5.19 -12.26 -1.97
N GLU A 77 5.02 -11.50 -0.91
CA GLU A 77 4.36 -12.01 0.29
C GLU A 77 3.78 -10.85 1.07
N ILE A 78 2.55 -11.01 1.52
CA ILE A 78 1.94 -10.06 2.46
C ILE A 78 1.23 -10.86 3.54
N ASN A 79 1.38 -10.42 4.79
CA ASN A 79 0.57 -10.94 5.87
C ASN A 79 0.02 -9.76 6.67
N ALA A 80 -1.11 -9.98 7.31
CA ALA A 80 -1.81 -8.92 8.02
C ALA A 80 -2.55 -9.50 9.22
N THR A 81 -2.54 -8.73 10.31
CA THR A 81 -3.35 -9.03 11.48
C THR A 81 -4.32 -7.87 11.67
N HIS A 82 -5.61 -8.17 11.73
CA HIS A 82 -6.64 -7.17 11.94
C HIS A 82 -6.97 -7.10 13.43
N HIS A 83 -6.83 -5.90 14.00
CA HIS A 83 -6.99 -5.70 15.45
C HIS A 83 -8.34 -5.10 15.80
N ARG A 84 -8.89 -4.27 14.90
CA ARG A 84 -10.10 -3.48 15.18
C ARG A 84 -10.81 -3.17 13.88
N SER A 85 -12.13 -3.00 13.95
CA SER A 85 -12.96 -2.63 12.80
C SER A 85 -13.18 -1.12 12.74
N ALA A 86 -13.56 -0.64 11.55
CA ALA A 86 -14.00 0.73 11.35
C ALA A 86 -15.29 0.73 10.54
N ARG A 87 -16.18 1.71 10.81
CA ARG A 87 -17.46 1.84 10.13
C ARG A 87 -17.56 3.09 9.27
N THR A 88 -16.82 4.12 9.62
CA THR A 88 -16.92 5.43 8.98
C THR A 88 -15.52 6.05 8.88
N GLY A 89 -15.44 7.17 8.15
CA GLY A 89 -14.22 7.94 8.06
C GLY A 89 -13.21 7.29 7.13
N TYR A 90 -11.95 7.40 7.48
CA TYR A 90 -10.83 6.93 6.66
C TYR A 90 -9.99 5.91 7.40
N ALA A 91 -9.40 5.02 6.63
CA ALA A 91 -8.29 4.19 7.08
C ALA A 91 -7.00 4.87 6.61
N HIS A 92 -6.10 5.14 7.54
CA HIS A 92 -4.83 5.80 7.29
C HIS A 92 -3.71 4.78 7.42
N ALA A 93 -2.79 4.76 6.47
CA ALA A 93 -1.73 3.78 6.48
C ALA A 93 -0.36 4.45 6.38
N VAL A 94 0.60 3.89 7.10
CA VAL A 94 2.00 4.28 7.04
C VAL A 94 2.83 3.02 6.82
N ALA A 95 3.58 3.00 5.72
CA ALA A 95 4.55 1.95 5.44
C ALA A 95 5.93 2.45 5.82
N THR A 96 6.68 1.63 6.55
CA THR A 96 8.03 1.96 7.00
C THR A 96 8.96 0.82 6.61
N ALA A 97 10.09 1.15 5.99
CA ALA A 97 11.03 0.14 5.54
C ALA A 97 11.64 -0.61 6.74
N ILE A 98 11.65 -1.94 6.64
CA ILE A 98 12.37 -2.81 7.56
C ILE A 98 13.72 -3.18 6.94
N HIS A 99 13.72 -3.44 5.63
CA HIS A 99 14.91 -3.88 4.91
C HIS A 99 14.88 -3.33 3.48
N LEU A 100 15.94 -2.68 3.07
CA LEU A 100 16.10 -2.16 1.71
C LEU A 100 17.37 -2.78 1.12
N GLY A 101 17.20 -3.90 0.43
CA GLY A 101 18.29 -4.65 -0.15
C GLY A 101 18.45 -4.41 -1.64
N GLY A 102 19.40 -5.11 -2.26
CA GLY A 102 19.63 -5.02 -3.69
C GLY A 102 18.62 -5.80 -4.53
N THR A 103 18.04 -6.86 -3.96
CA THR A 103 17.11 -7.74 -4.68
C THR A 103 15.72 -7.82 -4.03
N SER A 104 15.59 -7.31 -2.81
CA SER A 104 14.32 -7.34 -2.08
C SER A 104 14.18 -6.14 -1.17
N ALA A 105 12.94 -5.81 -0.83
CA ALA A 105 12.61 -4.79 0.15
C ALA A 105 11.46 -5.31 1.00
N THR A 106 11.48 -4.98 2.28
CA THR A 106 10.44 -5.39 3.22
C THR A 106 9.97 -4.19 4.01
N TYR A 107 8.65 -4.10 4.17
CA TYR A 107 8.00 -2.97 4.85
C TYR A 107 7.04 -3.49 5.92
N GLU A 108 6.96 -2.74 7.01
CA GLU A 108 5.87 -2.86 7.96
C GLU A 108 4.86 -1.77 7.65
N ILE A 109 3.58 -2.11 7.64
CA ILE A 109 2.52 -1.14 7.39
C ILE A 109 1.54 -1.17 8.56
N VAL A 110 1.26 0.01 9.10
CA VAL A 110 0.27 0.17 10.17
C VAL A 110 -0.92 0.94 9.59
N VAL A 111 -2.11 0.36 9.74
CA VAL A 111 -3.35 1.00 9.32
C VAL A 111 -4.12 1.41 10.57
N SER A 112 -4.55 2.68 10.61
CA SER A 112 -5.24 3.27 11.76
C SER A 112 -6.51 3.99 11.32
N ASP A 113 -7.45 4.19 12.25
CA ASP A 113 -8.65 4.97 11.98
C ASP A 113 -8.38 6.49 12.17
N ASP A 114 -9.42 7.30 12.03
CA ASP A 114 -9.29 8.76 12.16
C ASP A 114 -8.85 9.20 13.56
N ASP A 115 -9.09 8.39 14.57
CA ASP A 115 -8.69 8.69 15.95
C ASP A 115 -7.32 8.15 16.31
N GLY A 116 -6.65 7.52 15.35
CA GLY A 116 -5.32 6.93 15.57
C GLY A 116 -5.33 5.53 16.16
N ALA A 117 -6.51 4.91 16.31
CA ALA A 117 -6.58 3.54 16.80
C ALA A 117 -6.13 2.57 15.71
N ARG A 118 -5.26 1.64 16.06
CA ARG A 118 -4.71 0.69 15.10
C ARG A 118 -5.77 -0.31 14.67
N LEU A 119 -5.99 -0.39 13.35
CA LEU A 119 -6.92 -1.34 12.75
C LEU A 119 -6.20 -2.60 12.30
N CYS A 120 -5.00 -2.46 11.75
CA CYS A 120 -4.30 -3.56 11.10
C CYS A 120 -2.80 -3.34 11.15
N THR A 121 -2.05 -4.42 11.31
CA THR A 121 -0.60 -4.43 11.15
C THR A 121 -0.29 -5.42 10.04
N ALA A 122 0.45 -4.96 9.04
CA ALA A 122 0.81 -5.78 7.90
C ALA A 122 2.31 -5.75 7.66
N ARG A 123 2.78 -6.75 6.93
CA ARG A 123 4.17 -6.83 6.51
C ARG A 123 4.19 -7.27 5.06
N LEU A 124 4.91 -6.52 4.23
CA LEU A 124 5.02 -6.78 2.80
C LEU A 124 6.47 -7.01 2.43
N SER A 125 6.73 -8.07 1.70
CA SER A 125 8.02 -8.30 1.06
C SER A 125 7.86 -8.19 -0.44
N CYS A 126 8.80 -7.47 -1.08
CA CYS A 126 8.82 -7.26 -2.51
C CYS A 126 10.11 -7.78 -3.10
N ARG A 127 10.03 -8.28 -4.32
CA ARG A 127 11.20 -8.57 -5.12
C ARG A 127 11.45 -7.43 -6.09
N LEU A 128 12.72 -7.08 -6.27
CA LEU A 128 13.13 -6.01 -7.17
C LEU A 128 13.57 -6.63 -8.49
N LEU A 129 12.98 -6.17 -9.59
CA LEU A 129 13.18 -6.75 -10.90
C LEU A 129 13.61 -5.68 -11.90
N GLU A 130 14.38 -6.11 -12.89
CA GLU A 130 14.71 -5.24 -14.02
C GLU A 130 13.49 -5.08 -14.91
N ILE A 131 13.25 -3.87 -15.41
CA ILE A 131 12.22 -3.62 -16.39
C ILE A 131 12.84 -3.87 -17.76
N ARG A 132 12.21 -4.77 -18.51
CA ARG A 132 12.63 -5.03 -19.88
C ARG A 132 11.96 -4.03 -20.82
N SER A 133 12.74 -3.52 -21.73
CA SER A 133 12.24 -2.67 -22.78
C SER A 133 11.99 -3.43 -24.07
#